data_d163c578695f6845fc8fc7f6dc377091
#
_entry.id   d163c578695f6845fc8fc7f6dc377091
#
_cell.length_a   1.000
_cell.length_b   1.000
_cell.length_c   1.000
_cell.angle_alpha   90.00
_cell.angle_beta   90.00
_cell.angle_gamma   90.00
#
_symmetry.space_group_name_H-M   'P 1'
#
loop_
_entity.id
_entity.type
_entity.pdbx_description
1 polymer ?
#
loop_
_entity_poly.entity_id
_entity_poly.type
_entity_poly.pdbx_seq_one_letter_code
_entity_poly.pdbx_strand_id
1 'polypeptide(L)'
;MKKQLRGFLGTNGFCRIWIPGYGNLAQLLYEKLRGKRKRLGWDETCKVVFNALKESITTAPALSLPNLEKTFRLYFSERIGTTLGMLGQMMGQVLQPMAYLSKQLDKMARRWPTCLRAVAATALMVKEAFKLTLGVHRISLNVYT
;
A
#
# COMPACT_ATOMS: atom_id res chain seq x y z
N MET A 1 16.60 -11.57 -16.84
CA MET A 1 15.31 -10.87 -16.68
C MET A 1 14.61 -11.11 -15.35
N LYS A 2 14.21 -12.34 -14.95
CA LYS A 2 13.52 -12.53 -13.64
C LYS A 2 14.33 -12.03 -12.43
N LYS A 3 15.66 -12.21 -12.42
CA LYS A 3 16.54 -11.71 -11.35
C LYS A 3 16.54 -10.18 -11.28
N GLN A 4 16.61 -9.53 -12.42
CA GLN A 4 16.59 -8.06 -12.51
C GLN A 4 15.24 -7.50 -12.03
N LEU A 5 14.13 -8.13 -12.44
CA LEU A 5 12.80 -7.73 -11.98
C LEU A 5 12.63 -7.94 -10.47
N ARG A 6 13.17 -9.01 -9.89
CA ARG A 6 13.18 -9.22 -8.44
C ARG A 6 13.98 -8.13 -7.71
N GLY A 7 15.14 -7.76 -8.23
CA GLY A 7 15.94 -6.66 -7.68
C GLY A 7 15.18 -5.33 -7.72
N PHE A 8 14.57 -5.01 -8.86
CA PHE A 8 13.75 -3.82 -9.03
C PHE A 8 12.57 -3.80 -8.04
N LEU A 9 11.79 -4.87 -7.95
CA LEU A 9 10.66 -4.96 -7.02
C LEU A 9 11.10 -4.97 -5.55
N GLY A 10 12.27 -5.50 -5.23
CA GLY A 10 12.84 -5.44 -3.89
C GLY A 10 13.14 -4.01 -3.47
N THR A 11 13.80 -3.24 -4.34
CA THR A 11 14.10 -1.82 -4.10
C THR A 11 12.82 -1.00 -3.98
N ASN A 12 11.87 -1.20 -4.90
CA ASN A 12 10.56 -0.53 -4.86
C ASN A 12 9.75 -0.93 -3.63
N GLY A 13 9.82 -2.18 -3.21
CA GLY A 13 9.15 -2.66 -2.01
C GLY A 13 9.65 -1.98 -0.73
N PHE A 14 10.91 -1.59 -0.68
CA PHE A 14 11.44 -0.75 0.39
C PHE A 14 10.80 0.64 0.38
N CYS A 15 10.62 1.23 -0.79
CA CYS A 15 10.02 2.56 -0.97
C CYS A 15 8.49 2.57 -0.98
N ARG A 16 7.83 1.45 -0.72
CA ARG A 16 6.36 1.32 -0.85
C ARG A 16 5.54 2.33 -0.05
N ILE A 17 6.05 2.79 1.09
CA ILE A 17 5.35 3.77 1.93
C ILE A 17 5.25 5.16 1.30
N TRP A 18 6.12 5.46 0.32
CA TRP A 18 6.08 6.71 -0.46
C TRP A 18 5.18 6.62 -1.70
N ILE A 19 4.73 5.42 -2.06
CA ILE A 19 3.99 5.18 -3.31
C ILE A 19 2.54 4.86 -2.99
N PRO A 20 1.58 5.79 -3.27
CA PRO A 20 0.16 5.50 -3.13
C PRO A 20 -0.24 4.31 -4.01
N GLY A 21 -0.93 3.32 -3.43
CA GLY A 21 -1.42 2.17 -4.18
C GLY A 21 -0.34 1.21 -4.71
N TYR A 22 0.82 1.17 -4.10
CA TYR A 22 1.93 0.29 -4.52
C TYR A 22 1.50 -1.16 -4.71
N GLY A 23 0.70 -1.71 -3.81
CA GLY A 23 0.24 -3.10 -3.88
C GLY A 23 -0.51 -3.41 -5.18
N ASN A 24 -1.38 -2.50 -5.63
CA ASN A 24 -2.08 -2.65 -6.90
C ASN A 24 -1.15 -2.51 -8.10
N LEU A 25 -0.26 -1.52 -8.07
CA LEU A 25 0.69 -1.29 -9.16
C LEU A 25 1.66 -2.46 -9.33
N ALA A 26 2.17 -3.00 -8.24
CA ALA A 26 3.18 -4.06 -8.29
C ALA A 26 2.60 -5.46 -8.48
N GLN A 27 1.30 -5.67 -8.22
CA GLN A 27 0.66 -6.98 -8.24
C GLN A 27 0.94 -7.77 -9.51
N LEU A 28 0.74 -7.16 -10.67
CA LEU A 28 0.94 -7.81 -11.97
C LEU A 28 2.37 -8.33 -12.14
N LEU A 29 3.36 -7.52 -11.75
CA LEU A 29 4.77 -7.90 -11.86
C LEU A 29 5.14 -9.03 -10.89
N TYR A 30 4.58 -9.04 -9.69
CA TYR A 30 4.74 -10.15 -8.74
C TYR A 30 4.10 -11.44 -9.25
N GLU A 31 2.93 -11.36 -9.87
CA GLU A 31 2.26 -12.52 -10.49
C GLU A 31 3.10 -13.12 -11.62
N LYS A 32 3.68 -12.29 -12.48
CA LYS A 32 4.61 -12.72 -13.53
C LYS A 32 5.85 -13.42 -12.97
N LEU A 33 6.37 -12.99 -11.82
CA LEU A 33 7.50 -13.62 -11.15
C LEU A 33 7.15 -15.00 -10.57
N ARG A 34 5.93 -15.19 -10.07
CA ARG A 34 5.44 -16.46 -9.51
C ARG A 34 5.24 -17.54 -10.58
N GLY A 35 5.07 -17.16 -11.84
CA GLY A 35 4.88 -18.07 -12.94
C GLY A 35 6.02 -19.10 -13.04
N LYS A 36 5.68 -20.39 -13.24
CA LYS A 36 6.63 -21.52 -13.36
C LYS A 36 7.52 -21.47 -14.61
N ARG A 37 7.18 -20.64 -15.61
CA ARG A 37 7.94 -20.53 -16.85
C ARG A 37 9.33 -19.93 -16.57
N LYS A 38 10.38 -20.52 -17.17
CA LYS A 38 11.76 -20.02 -17.07
C LYS A 38 11.92 -18.60 -17.67
N ARG A 39 11.19 -18.30 -18.74
CA ARG A 39 11.19 -16.98 -19.37
C ARG A 39 10.06 -16.11 -18.79
N LEU A 40 10.39 -14.84 -18.54
CA LEU A 40 9.43 -13.83 -18.14
C LEU A 40 8.57 -13.46 -19.35
N GLY A 41 7.25 -13.69 -19.28
CA GLY A 41 6.31 -13.18 -20.29
C GLY A 41 6.17 -11.67 -20.16
N TRP A 42 7.05 -10.93 -20.81
CA TRP A 42 7.06 -9.47 -20.78
C TRP A 42 6.17 -8.94 -21.90
N ASP A 43 5.00 -8.50 -21.53
CA ASP A 43 3.99 -7.93 -22.43
C ASP A 43 3.92 -6.40 -22.27
N GLU A 44 3.09 -5.77 -23.08
CA GLU A 44 2.92 -4.31 -23.07
C GLU A 44 2.35 -3.83 -21.72
N THR A 45 1.46 -4.61 -21.12
CA THR A 45 0.91 -4.30 -19.79
C THR A 45 2.00 -4.26 -18.72
N CYS A 46 2.96 -5.18 -18.78
CA CYS A 46 4.12 -5.18 -17.89
C CYS A 46 4.98 -3.93 -18.05
N LYS A 47 5.17 -3.46 -19.28
CA LYS A 47 5.91 -2.21 -19.55
C LYS A 47 5.21 -0.99 -18.97
N VAL A 48 3.89 -0.90 -19.16
CA VAL A 48 3.07 0.20 -18.61
C VAL A 48 3.18 0.24 -17.10
N VAL A 49 3.00 -0.90 -16.41
CA VAL A 49 3.09 -1.00 -14.96
C VAL A 49 4.51 -0.69 -14.46
N PHE A 50 5.52 -1.20 -15.14
CA PHE A 50 6.92 -0.94 -14.81
C PHE A 50 7.27 0.55 -14.91
N ASN A 51 6.84 1.21 -15.97
CA ASN A 51 7.03 2.65 -16.15
C ASN A 51 6.25 3.47 -15.12
N ALA A 52 5.01 3.07 -14.81
CA ALA A 52 4.20 3.71 -13.76
C ALA A 52 4.88 3.63 -12.39
N LEU A 53 5.48 2.49 -12.05
CA LEU A 53 6.25 2.34 -10.80
C LEU A 53 7.50 3.23 -10.78
N LYS A 54 8.23 3.31 -11.89
CA LYS A 54 9.39 4.22 -12.03
C LYS A 54 9.00 5.67 -11.83
N GLU A 55 7.94 6.10 -12.49
CA GLU A 55 7.40 7.44 -12.35
C GLU A 55 6.95 7.74 -10.92
N SER A 56 6.24 6.82 -10.30
CA SER A 56 5.77 6.96 -8.91
C SER A 56 6.90 7.17 -7.92
N ILE A 57 8.06 6.55 -8.12
CA ILE A 57 9.23 6.76 -7.25
C ILE A 57 9.84 8.14 -7.48
N THR A 58 9.95 8.56 -8.73
CA THR A 58 10.57 9.86 -9.07
C THR A 58 9.71 11.04 -8.68
N THR A 59 8.40 10.86 -8.67
CA THR A 59 7.42 11.91 -8.32
C THR A 59 6.85 11.75 -6.92
N ALA A 60 7.36 10.80 -6.12
CA ALA A 60 6.85 10.53 -4.78
C ALA A 60 6.82 11.80 -3.91
N PRO A 61 5.68 12.09 -3.26
CA PRO A 61 5.58 13.25 -2.38
C PRO A 61 6.47 13.08 -1.16
N ALA A 62 6.96 14.19 -0.62
CA ALA A 62 7.68 14.17 0.64
C ALA A 62 6.76 13.73 1.78
N LEU A 63 7.23 12.78 2.59
CA LEU A 63 6.54 12.34 3.79
C LEU A 63 7.06 13.10 5.01
N SER A 64 6.15 13.39 5.95
CA SER A 64 6.53 14.03 7.21
C SER A 64 6.99 13.01 8.23
N LEU A 65 7.89 13.44 9.11
CA LEU A 65 8.26 12.65 10.28
C LEU A 65 7.11 12.64 11.30
N PRO A 66 6.82 11.48 11.92
CA PRO A 66 5.74 11.38 12.90
C PRO A 66 6.09 12.08 14.21
N ASN A 67 5.10 12.77 14.79
CA ASN A 67 5.14 13.22 16.16
C ASN A 67 4.31 12.26 17.02
N LEU A 68 4.97 11.51 17.90
CA LEU A 68 4.31 10.47 18.72
C LEU A 68 3.34 11.02 19.76
N GLU A 69 3.41 12.31 20.07
CA GLU A 69 2.48 12.97 21.00
C GLU A 69 1.15 13.37 20.35
N LYS A 70 1.12 13.48 19.03
CA LYS A 70 -0.08 13.86 18.28
C LYS A 70 -0.90 12.63 17.86
N THR A 71 -2.19 12.82 17.71
CA THR A 71 -3.09 11.79 17.20
C THR A 71 -2.79 11.51 15.73
N PHE A 72 -2.62 10.25 15.40
CA PHE A 72 -2.55 9.79 14.02
C PHE A 72 -3.94 9.69 13.40
N ARG A 73 -4.03 9.99 12.12
CA ARG A 73 -5.25 9.79 11.34
C ARG A 73 -4.99 8.76 10.25
N LEU A 74 -5.80 7.71 10.28
CA LEU A 74 -5.75 6.64 9.28
C LEU A 74 -6.98 6.73 8.39
N TYR A 75 -6.75 7.06 7.12
CA TYR A 75 -7.76 7.10 6.08
C TYR A 75 -7.60 5.86 5.22
N PHE A 76 -8.66 5.13 4.99
CA PHE A 76 -8.59 3.95 4.14
C PHE A 76 -9.91 3.62 3.46
N SER A 77 -9.82 2.87 2.38
CA SER A 77 -10.95 2.31 1.65
C SER A 77 -10.67 0.86 1.24
N GLU A 78 -11.72 0.06 1.13
CA GLU A 78 -11.65 -1.28 0.58
C GLU A 78 -12.42 -1.33 -0.74
N ARG A 79 -11.78 -1.87 -1.79
CA ARG A 79 -12.43 -2.12 -3.07
C ARG A 79 -11.95 -3.46 -3.62
N ILE A 80 -12.91 -4.34 -3.88
CA ILE A 80 -12.68 -5.65 -4.54
C ILE A 80 -11.53 -6.43 -3.86
N GLY A 81 -11.52 -6.46 -2.52
CA GLY A 81 -10.53 -7.20 -1.73
C GLY A 81 -9.17 -6.53 -1.60
N THR A 82 -8.98 -5.32 -2.08
CA THR A 82 -7.77 -4.52 -1.87
C THR A 82 -8.08 -3.34 -0.98
N THR A 83 -7.23 -3.13 0.01
CA THR A 83 -7.31 -1.99 0.92
C THR A 83 -6.21 -0.99 0.61
N LEU A 84 -6.59 0.25 0.40
CA LEU A 84 -5.70 1.38 0.22
C LEU A 84 -5.87 2.34 1.37
N GLY A 85 -4.78 2.84 1.92
CA GLY A 85 -4.83 3.74 3.06
C GLY A 85 -3.71 4.77 3.06
N MET A 86 -3.91 5.80 3.86
CA MET A 86 -2.94 6.83 4.16
C MET A 86 -2.92 7.08 5.66
N LEU A 87 -1.76 6.98 6.26
CA LEU A 87 -1.51 7.39 7.63
C LEU A 87 -0.95 8.81 7.64
N GLY A 88 -1.53 9.68 8.42
CA GLY A 88 -1.09 11.08 8.50
C GLY A 88 -1.36 11.71 9.85
N GLN A 89 -0.91 12.94 9.99
CA GLN A 89 -1.16 13.79 11.17
C GLN A 89 -1.51 15.21 10.73
N MET A 90 -2.29 15.88 11.54
CA MET A 90 -2.58 17.30 11.32
C MET A 90 -1.41 18.17 11.75
N MET A 91 -0.93 18.99 10.83
CA MET A 91 0.03 20.06 11.10
C MET A 91 -0.69 21.40 10.89
N GLY A 92 -1.22 21.94 11.99
CA GLY A 92 -2.16 23.05 11.89
C GLY A 92 -3.48 22.60 11.25
N GLN A 93 -3.87 23.22 10.14
CA GLN A 93 -5.07 22.85 9.39
C GLN A 93 -4.78 21.93 8.19
N VAL A 94 -3.53 21.56 7.96
CA VAL A 94 -3.11 20.72 6.84
C VAL A 94 -2.85 19.28 7.31
N LEU A 95 -3.42 18.32 6.61
CA LEU A 95 -3.11 16.91 6.81
C LEU A 95 -1.80 16.56 6.12
N GLN A 96 -0.82 16.16 6.91
CA GLN A 96 0.49 15.73 6.40
C GLN A 96 0.55 14.20 6.30
N PRO A 97 0.74 13.63 5.12
CA PRO A 97 0.90 12.20 4.97
C PRO A 97 2.24 11.72 5.55
N MET A 98 2.21 10.58 6.23
CA MET A 98 3.39 9.94 6.82
C MET A 98 3.70 8.60 6.17
N ALA A 99 2.70 7.92 5.69
CA ALA A 99 2.85 6.69 4.94
C ALA A 99 1.63 6.38 4.10
N TYR A 100 1.84 5.75 2.96
CA TYR A 100 0.80 5.13 2.16
C TYR A 100 0.80 3.62 2.39
N LEU A 101 -0.38 3.06 2.62
CA LEU A 101 -0.58 1.64 2.90
C LEU A 101 -1.38 1.01 1.77
N SER A 102 -0.98 -0.17 1.37
CA SER A 102 -1.66 -0.93 0.32
C SER A 102 -1.55 -2.41 0.63
N LYS A 103 -2.68 -3.06 0.88
CA LYS A 103 -2.72 -4.49 1.23
C LYS A 103 -3.91 -5.18 0.59
N GLN A 104 -3.72 -6.42 0.18
CA GLN A 104 -4.81 -7.28 -0.23
C GLN A 104 -5.34 -8.05 0.97
N LEU A 105 -6.65 -8.17 1.07
CA LEU A 105 -7.30 -9.12 1.97
C LEU A 105 -6.89 -10.54 1.56
N ASP A 106 -6.89 -11.46 2.52
CA ASP A 106 -6.66 -12.87 2.21
C ASP A 106 -7.76 -13.44 1.29
N LYS A 107 -7.50 -14.60 0.72
CA LYS A 107 -8.40 -15.22 -0.26
C LYS A 107 -9.80 -15.53 0.31
N MET A 108 -9.88 -15.81 1.61
CA MET A 108 -11.15 -16.10 2.28
C MET A 108 -11.94 -14.81 2.49
N ALA A 109 -11.32 -13.80 3.09
CA ALA A 109 -11.95 -12.52 3.39
C ALA A 109 -12.43 -11.77 2.13
N ARG A 110 -11.77 -11.92 1.00
CA ARG A 110 -12.20 -11.34 -0.28
C ARG A 110 -13.56 -11.84 -0.77
N ARG A 111 -13.98 -13.02 -0.34
CA ARG A 111 -15.28 -13.61 -0.68
C ARG A 111 -16.40 -13.24 0.27
N TRP A 112 -16.08 -12.55 1.35
CA TRP A 112 -17.08 -12.16 2.34
C TRP A 112 -17.97 -11.03 1.82
N PRO A 113 -19.18 -10.87 2.37
CA PRO A 113 -20.02 -9.71 2.10
C PRO A 113 -19.29 -8.40 2.38
N THR A 114 -19.71 -7.34 1.71
CA THR A 114 -19.03 -6.02 1.77
C THR A 114 -18.84 -5.50 3.19
N CYS A 115 -19.85 -5.69 4.07
CA CYS A 115 -19.75 -5.27 5.48
C CYS A 115 -18.65 -6.01 6.24
N LEU A 116 -18.50 -7.31 6.05
CA LEU A 116 -17.44 -8.11 6.68
C LEU A 116 -16.07 -7.83 6.08
N ARG A 117 -16.00 -7.56 4.78
CA ARG A 117 -14.75 -7.11 4.15
C ARG A 117 -14.29 -5.77 4.70
N ALA A 118 -15.21 -4.85 4.97
CA ALA A 118 -14.88 -3.57 5.60
C ALA A 118 -14.27 -3.76 6.99
N VAL A 119 -14.82 -4.67 7.79
CA VAL A 119 -14.25 -5.01 9.12
C VAL A 119 -12.86 -5.63 8.99
N ALA A 120 -12.68 -6.58 8.08
CA ALA A 120 -11.39 -7.21 7.83
C ALA A 120 -10.35 -6.18 7.33
N ALA A 121 -10.76 -5.27 6.45
CA ALA A 121 -9.92 -4.18 5.96
C ALA A 121 -9.50 -3.24 7.10
N THR A 122 -10.42 -2.89 7.98
CA THR A 122 -10.13 -2.07 9.17
C THR A 122 -9.06 -2.73 10.04
N ALA A 123 -9.26 -3.99 10.40
CA ALA A 123 -8.30 -4.75 11.22
C ALA A 123 -6.92 -4.81 10.56
N LEU A 124 -6.87 -5.05 9.25
CA LEU A 124 -5.63 -5.12 8.49
C LEU A 124 -4.89 -3.77 8.46
N MET A 125 -5.61 -2.68 8.20
CA MET A 125 -5.02 -1.34 8.15
C MET A 125 -4.54 -0.86 9.51
N VAL A 126 -5.29 -1.11 10.56
CA VAL A 126 -4.86 -0.80 11.94
C VAL A 126 -3.59 -1.57 12.28
N LYS A 127 -3.53 -2.86 11.98
CA LYS A 127 -2.33 -3.68 12.19
C LYS A 127 -1.11 -3.14 11.44
N GLU A 128 -1.26 -2.71 10.20
CA GLU A 128 -0.17 -2.12 9.43
C GLU A 128 0.24 -0.74 9.99
N ALA A 129 -0.73 0.09 10.39
CA ALA A 129 -0.46 1.39 11.00
C ALA A 129 0.29 1.26 12.33
N PHE A 130 -0.04 0.28 13.17
CA PHE A 130 0.64 0.04 14.44
C PHE A 130 2.15 -0.17 14.29
N LYS A 131 2.59 -0.77 13.20
CA LYS A 131 4.01 -0.97 12.91
C LYS A 131 4.75 0.36 12.72
N LEU A 132 4.05 1.38 12.20
CA LEU A 132 4.61 2.70 11.91
C LEU A 132 4.45 3.68 13.06
N THR A 133 3.45 3.49 13.90
CA THR A 133 3.18 4.36 15.06
C THR A 133 3.88 3.89 16.34
N LEU A 134 4.72 2.86 16.25
CA LEU A 134 5.44 2.26 17.39
C LEU A 134 4.51 1.86 18.54
N GLY A 135 3.28 1.42 18.22
CA GLY A 135 2.29 0.99 19.21
C GLY A 135 1.55 2.13 19.93
N VAL A 136 1.69 3.36 19.46
CA VAL A 136 0.89 4.49 19.99
C VAL A 136 -0.59 4.28 19.65
N HIS A 137 -1.45 4.26 20.69
CA HIS A 137 -2.86 3.93 20.55
C HIS A 137 -3.76 5.10 20.13
N ARG A 138 -3.21 6.29 19.89
CA ARG A 138 -3.98 7.46 19.46
C ARG A 138 -4.15 7.49 17.94
N ILE A 139 -4.99 6.60 17.43
CA ILE A 139 -5.30 6.53 16.01
C ILE A 139 -6.79 6.81 15.80
N SER A 140 -7.10 7.85 15.04
CA SER A 140 -8.45 8.13 14.55
C SER A 140 -8.66 7.46 13.20
N LEU A 141 -9.74 6.69 13.08
CA LEU A 141 -10.07 5.93 11.89
C LEU A 141 -11.08 6.69 11.02
N ASN A 142 -10.77 6.81 9.74
CA ASN A 142 -11.66 7.42 8.75
C ASN A 142 -11.80 6.45 7.57
N VAL A 143 -12.99 5.90 7.40
CA VAL A 143 -13.30 4.97 6.32
C VAL A 143 -13.94 5.72 5.17
N TYR A 144 -13.40 5.56 3.98
CA TYR A 144 -14.01 6.06 2.75
C TYR A 144 -14.57 4.88 1.95
N THR A 145 -15.79 4.99 1.59
CA THR A 145 -16.48 4.01 0.73
C THR A 145 -16.38 4.39 -0.75
#